data_e928aaf4ee22f9e4e52972c394309770
#
_entry.id   e928aaf4ee22f9e4e52972c394309770
#
_cell.length_a   1.000
_cell.length_b   1.000
_cell.length_c   1.000
_cell.angle_alpha   90.00
_cell.angle_beta   90.00
_cell.angle_gamma   90.00
#
_symmetry.space_group_name_H-M   'P 1'
#
loop_
_entity.id
_entity.type
_entity.pdbx_description
1 polymer ?
#
loop_
_entity_poly.entity_id
_entity_poly.type
_entity_poly.pdbx_seq_one_letter_code
_entity_poly.pdbx_strand_id
1 'polypeptide(L)'
;MNHLPDALAYAAAGLPVFPLIVGGKIPAVARGFYSATTNPETIKRYWRIGDRNIGVPTGIASGFWVVDVDPPGGEDGIRRLEAEHGPLPATRTVLTPRGGFHFWFRYSGPIPCTESRIALHVDTRGDGGYVAVVPSATVNGTYSWLGDPEAELAIAPDWLIDLARKKLRPTIGERAVAGINHGGRNAASYGQVALDRECAALAAITKGRTESRA
;
A
#
# COMPACT_ATOMS: atom_id res chain seq x y z
N MET A 1 -15.77 13.36 -7.03
CA MET A 1 -15.14 14.37 -6.11
C MET A 1 -13.76 14.68 -6.62
N ASN A 2 -13.38 15.95 -6.66
CA ASN A 2 -12.03 16.34 -7.12
C ASN A 2 -11.07 16.38 -5.92
N HIS A 3 -10.15 15.43 -5.84
CA HIS A 3 -9.17 15.33 -4.75
C HIS A 3 -7.90 16.20 -4.98
N LEU A 4 -7.93 17.15 -5.91
CA LEU A 4 -6.81 18.07 -6.10
C LEU A 4 -6.46 18.89 -4.85
N PRO A 5 -7.43 19.46 -4.10
CA PRO A 5 -7.11 20.18 -2.87
C PRO A 5 -6.39 19.30 -1.85
N ASP A 6 -6.84 18.06 -1.68
CA ASP A 6 -6.25 17.11 -0.75
C ASP A 6 -4.84 16.70 -1.18
N ALA A 7 -4.62 16.45 -2.47
CA ALA A 7 -3.30 16.15 -3.01
C ALA A 7 -2.31 17.31 -2.80
N LEU A 8 -2.77 18.55 -2.96
CA LEU A 8 -1.95 19.74 -2.67
C LEU A 8 -1.66 19.89 -1.17
N ALA A 9 -2.62 19.55 -0.30
CA ALA A 9 -2.42 19.57 1.15
C ALA A 9 -1.35 18.54 1.59
N TYR A 10 -1.41 17.30 1.08
CA TYR A 10 -0.36 16.31 1.31
C TYR A 10 1.02 16.80 0.86
N ALA A 11 1.08 17.39 -0.34
CA ALA A 11 2.33 17.92 -0.88
C ALA A 11 2.88 19.08 -0.04
N ALA A 12 2.02 19.97 0.45
CA ALA A 12 2.38 21.05 1.35
C ALA A 12 2.91 20.55 2.71
N ALA A 13 2.40 19.39 3.17
CA ALA A 13 2.93 18.68 4.34
C ALA A 13 4.22 17.89 4.05
N GLY A 14 4.81 18.00 2.84
CA GLY A 14 6.05 17.34 2.47
C GLY A 14 5.89 15.91 1.97
N LEU A 15 4.67 15.40 1.82
CA LEU A 15 4.42 14.06 1.30
C LEU A 15 4.29 14.10 -0.23
N PRO A 16 5.17 13.40 -0.98
CA PRO A 16 5.05 13.35 -2.43
C PRO A 16 3.81 12.55 -2.83
N VAL A 17 3.02 13.07 -3.76
CA VAL A 17 1.78 12.46 -4.23
C VAL A 17 1.82 12.10 -5.71
N PHE A 18 1.05 11.11 -6.10
CA PHE A 18 0.80 10.77 -7.51
C PHE A 18 -0.65 10.30 -7.68
N PRO A 19 -1.22 10.43 -8.91
CA PRO A 19 -2.60 10.08 -9.12
C PRO A 19 -2.78 8.57 -9.28
N LEU A 20 -3.86 8.06 -8.69
CA LEU A 20 -4.39 6.72 -8.92
C LEU A 20 -5.66 6.81 -9.76
N ILE A 21 -6.05 5.73 -10.43
CA ILE A 21 -7.32 5.68 -11.17
C ILE A 21 -8.51 5.90 -10.24
N VAL A 22 -9.58 6.46 -10.77
CA VAL A 22 -10.85 6.61 -10.05
C VAL A 22 -11.38 5.25 -9.63
N GLY A 23 -11.79 5.14 -8.36
CA GLY A 23 -12.37 3.90 -7.82
C GLY A 23 -11.39 2.76 -7.61
N GLY A 24 -10.07 3.01 -7.75
CA GLY A 24 -9.04 1.98 -7.61
C GLY A 24 -7.74 2.48 -7.00
N LYS A 25 -6.75 1.58 -6.98
CA LYS A 25 -5.42 1.83 -6.42
C LYS A 25 -4.31 1.84 -7.49
N ILE A 26 -4.64 1.59 -8.76
CA ILE A 26 -3.66 1.52 -9.86
C ILE A 26 -3.13 2.93 -10.16
N PRO A 27 -1.81 3.13 -10.32
CA PRO A 27 -1.26 4.41 -10.74
C PRO A 27 -1.81 4.87 -12.09
N ALA A 28 -2.23 6.13 -12.18
CA ALA A 28 -2.73 6.76 -13.40
C ALA A 28 -1.62 7.50 -14.18
N VAL A 29 -0.37 7.18 -13.91
CA VAL A 29 0.84 7.74 -14.54
C VAL A 29 1.82 6.64 -14.91
N ALA A 30 2.52 6.83 -16.04
CA ALA A 30 3.34 5.79 -16.67
C ALA A 30 4.46 5.20 -15.78
N ARG A 31 5.05 5.99 -14.89
CA ARG A 31 6.13 5.56 -14.00
C ARG A 31 5.63 5.16 -12.60
N GLY A 32 4.30 5.00 -12.42
CA GLY A 32 3.71 4.62 -11.14
C GLY A 32 4.12 5.58 -10.02
N PHE A 33 4.41 5.04 -8.84
CA PHE A 33 4.80 5.83 -7.67
C PHE A 33 6.15 6.58 -7.84
N TYR A 34 6.99 6.21 -8.80
CA TYR A 34 8.18 7.01 -9.16
C TYR A 34 7.85 8.38 -9.77
N SER A 35 6.60 8.63 -10.10
CA SER A 35 6.11 9.94 -10.56
C SER A 35 5.63 10.83 -9.42
N ALA A 36 5.73 10.37 -8.17
CA ALA A 36 5.30 11.13 -7.00
C ALA A 36 6.09 12.43 -6.87
N THR A 37 5.42 13.49 -6.47
CA THR A 37 6.00 14.84 -6.43
C THR A 37 5.31 15.69 -5.36
N THR A 38 6.04 16.67 -4.83
CA THR A 38 5.49 17.76 -4.01
C THR A 38 5.32 19.06 -4.83
N ASN A 39 5.67 19.06 -6.12
CA ASN A 39 5.55 20.26 -6.97
C ASN A 39 4.08 20.54 -7.32
N PRO A 40 3.50 21.69 -6.90
CA PRO A 40 2.09 21.99 -7.08
C PRO A 40 1.65 22.05 -8.56
N GLU A 41 2.50 22.55 -9.44
CA GLU A 41 2.14 22.68 -10.86
C GLU A 41 2.08 21.31 -11.55
N THR A 42 2.93 20.38 -11.15
CA THR A 42 2.87 18.99 -11.63
C THR A 42 1.62 18.29 -11.09
N ILE A 43 1.29 18.49 -9.81
CA ILE A 43 0.06 17.95 -9.20
C ILE A 43 -1.18 18.48 -9.92
N LYS A 44 -1.29 19.78 -10.16
CA LYS A 44 -2.40 20.37 -10.93
C LYS A 44 -2.53 19.73 -12.31
N ARG A 45 -1.42 19.46 -13.00
CA ARG A 45 -1.45 18.74 -14.30
C ARG A 45 -2.00 17.33 -14.17
N TYR A 46 -1.63 16.59 -13.13
CA TYR A 46 -2.11 15.23 -12.92
C TYR A 46 -3.62 15.17 -12.70
N TRP A 47 -4.19 16.13 -11.98
CA TRP A 47 -5.63 16.18 -11.70
C TRP A 47 -6.45 16.98 -12.73
N ARG A 48 -5.81 17.58 -13.72
CA ARG A 48 -6.51 18.33 -14.79
C ARG A 48 -7.42 17.45 -15.66
N ILE A 49 -7.12 16.17 -15.78
CA ILE A 49 -7.83 15.21 -16.64
C ILE A 49 -9.10 14.67 -15.95
N GLY A 50 -9.42 15.10 -14.75
CA GLY A 50 -10.59 14.67 -13.97
C GLY A 50 -10.21 14.09 -12.60
N ASP A 51 -11.19 13.50 -11.96
CA ASP A 51 -11.03 12.91 -10.63
C ASP A 51 -9.97 11.82 -10.63
N ARG A 52 -9.19 11.79 -9.56
CA ARG A 52 -8.14 10.81 -9.31
C ARG A 52 -8.07 10.54 -7.81
N ASN A 53 -7.85 9.29 -7.44
CA ASN A 53 -7.41 8.96 -6.10
C ASN A 53 -5.97 9.40 -5.88
N ILE A 54 -5.55 9.46 -4.62
CA ILE A 54 -4.25 9.94 -4.20
C ILE A 54 -3.41 8.77 -3.72
N GLY A 55 -2.26 8.53 -4.37
CA GLY A 55 -1.23 7.62 -3.90
C GLY A 55 -0.09 8.38 -3.24
N VAL A 56 0.45 7.83 -2.15
CA VAL A 56 1.66 8.31 -1.48
C VAL A 56 2.65 7.17 -1.40
N PRO A 57 3.89 7.31 -1.91
CA PRO A 57 4.95 6.32 -1.71
C PRO A 57 5.20 6.12 -0.21
N THR A 58 5.59 4.91 0.17
CA THR A 58 6.00 4.58 1.54
C THR A 58 7.52 4.42 1.66
N GLY A 59 8.01 4.20 2.87
CA GLY A 59 9.42 4.06 3.15
C GLY A 59 10.15 5.40 3.22
N ILE A 60 11.41 5.41 2.82
CA ILE A 60 12.29 6.58 2.88
C ILE A 60 11.73 7.79 2.11
N ALA A 61 10.95 7.55 1.06
CA ALA A 61 10.41 8.60 0.20
C ALA A 61 9.44 9.55 0.92
N SER A 62 8.74 9.07 1.94
CA SER A 62 7.71 9.83 2.67
C SER A 62 7.93 9.84 4.18
N GLY A 63 8.99 9.19 4.67
CA GLY A 63 9.32 9.16 6.09
C GLY A 63 8.41 8.29 6.96
N PHE A 64 7.55 7.47 6.34
CA PHE A 64 6.70 6.51 7.05
C PHE A 64 6.56 5.19 6.30
N TRP A 65 6.17 4.17 7.02
CA TRP A 65 5.77 2.88 6.48
C TRP A 65 4.44 2.45 7.09
N VAL A 66 3.77 1.47 6.49
CA VAL A 66 2.42 1.07 6.87
C VAL A 66 2.35 -0.41 7.18
N VAL A 67 1.66 -0.74 8.26
CA VAL A 67 1.09 -2.08 8.48
C VAL A 67 -0.33 -2.05 7.94
N ASP A 68 -0.57 -2.81 6.88
CA ASP A 68 -1.84 -2.92 6.16
C ASP A 68 -2.55 -4.19 6.64
N VAL A 69 -3.65 -4.01 7.35
CA VAL A 69 -4.42 -5.09 8.00
C VAL A 69 -5.71 -5.29 7.22
N ASP A 70 -5.80 -6.38 6.48
CA ASP A 70 -6.96 -6.69 5.64
C ASP A 70 -7.95 -7.63 6.33
N PRO A 71 -9.27 -7.38 6.21
CA PRO A 71 -10.29 -8.37 6.59
C PRO A 71 -10.45 -9.46 5.52
N PRO A 72 -10.96 -10.66 5.90
CA PRO A 72 -11.18 -11.12 7.26
C PRO A 72 -9.89 -11.67 7.90
N GLY A 73 -9.75 -11.51 9.21
CA GLY A 73 -8.74 -12.21 10.02
C GLY A 73 -7.43 -11.46 10.26
N GLY A 74 -7.12 -10.39 9.52
CA GLY A 74 -5.92 -9.59 9.80
C GLY A 74 -5.92 -9.00 11.21
N GLU A 75 -7.08 -8.53 11.68
CA GLU A 75 -7.23 -8.01 13.05
C GLU A 75 -6.93 -9.08 14.12
N ASP A 76 -7.35 -10.32 13.90
CA ASP A 76 -7.07 -11.42 14.82
C ASP A 76 -5.56 -11.73 14.84
N GLY A 77 -4.89 -11.56 13.69
CA GLY A 77 -3.46 -11.67 13.58
C GLY A 77 -2.75 -10.63 14.45
N ILE A 78 -3.15 -9.36 14.33
CA ILE A 78 -2.59 -8.27 15.16
C ILE A 78 -2.88 -8.49 16.64
N ARG A 79 -4.11 -8.81 17.04
CA ARG A 79 -4.46 -9.07 18.44
C ARG A 79 -3.64 -10.19 19.07
N ARG A 80 -3.33 -11.26 18.32
CA ARG A 80 -2.45 -12.33 18.80
C ARG A 80 -1.03 -11.86 19.01
N LEU A 81 -0.49 -11.08 18.07
CA LEU A 81 0.86 -10.52 18.19
C LEU A 81 0.96 -9.54 19.36
N GLU A 82 -0.05 -8.71 19.57
CA GLU A 82 -0.10 -7.81 20.74
C GLU A 82 -0.18 -8.57 22.07
N ALA A 83 -0.92 -9.67 22.11
CA ALA A 83 -0.96 -10.54 23.31
C ALA A 83 0.39 -11.22 23.58
N GLU A 84 1.17 -11.54 22.56
CA GLU A 84 2.47 -12.20 22.67
C GLU A 84 3.61 -11.21 22.98
N HIS A 85 3.58 -10.02 22.34
CA HIS A 85 4.72 -9.10 22.33
C HIS A 85 4.45 -7.74 23.00
N GLY A 86 3.21 -7.46 23.37
CA GLY A 86 2.77 -6.17 23.88
C GLY A 86 2.04 -5.32 22.83
N PRO A 87 1.25 -4.32 23.28
CA PRO A 87 0.35 -3.55 22.42
C PRO A 87 1.12 -2.68 21.41
N LEU A 88 0.49 -2.43 20.27
CA LEU A 88 0.95 -1.41 19.34
C LEU A 88 0.78 -0.02 19.98
N PRO A 89 1.75 0.88 19.83
CA PRO A 89 1.58 2.26 20.25
C PRO A 89 0.50 2.94 19.43
N ALA A 90 -0.23 3.88 20.05
CA ALA A 90 -1.15 4.74 19.32
C ALA A 90 -0.38 5.49 18.22
N THR A 91 -0.89 5.43 17.00
CA THR A 91 -0.29 6.05 15.83
C THR A 91 -1.38 6.50 14.85
N ARG A 92 -1.02 7.31 13.89
CA ARG A 92 -1.95 7.74 12.83
C ARG A 92 -2.52 6.51 12.11
N THR A 93 -3.84 6.41 12.08
CA THR A 93 -4.54 5.23 11.57
C THR A 93 -5.59 5.60 10.54
N VAL A 94 -5.68 4.81 9.48
CA VAL A 94 -6.69 4.94 8.43
C VAL A 94 -7.58 3.70 8.43
N LEU A 95 -8.88 3.90 8.38
CA LEU A 95 -9.87 2.86 8.07
C LEU A 95 -9.91 2.69 6.56
N THR A 96 -9.70 1.47 6.08
CA THR A 96 -9.72 1.17 4.64
C THR A 96 -11.15 0.91 4.14
N PRO A 97 -11.43 1.06 2.83
CA PRO A 97 -12.77 0.83 2.26
C PRO A 97 -13.36 -0.55 2.51
N ARG A 98 -12.55 -1.54 2.85
CA ARG A 98 -12.99 -2.91 3.14
C ARG A 98 -13.14 -3.21 4.63
N GLY A 99 -12.97 -2.18 5.47
CA GLY A 99 -13.07 -2.31 6.93
C GLY A 99 -11.79 -2.78 7.60
N GLY A 100 -10.66 -2.77 6.92
CA GLY A 100 -9.34 -3.01 7.49
C GLY A 100 -8.66 -1.71 7.95
N PHE A 101 -7.38 -1.78 8.30
CA PHE A 101 -6.65 -0.65 8.86
C PHE A 101 -5.29 -0.47 8.19
N HIS A 102 -4.88 0.79 8.00
CA HIS A 102 -3.49 1.17 7.78
C HIS A 102 -2.97 1.83 9.06
N PHE A 103 -2.04 1.18 9.76
CA PHE A 103 -1.28 1.79 10.85
C PHE A 103 -0.01 2.42 10.29
N TRP A 104 0.13 3.72 10.42
CA TRP A 104 1.27 4.47 9.90
C TRP A 104 2.34 4.64 10.96
N PHE A 105 3.52 4.14 10.71
CA PHE A 105 4.66 4.24 11.62
C PHE A 105 5.76 5.11 11.02
N ARG A 106 6.47 5.84 11.87
CA ARG A 106 7.64 6.62 11.48
C ARG A 106 8.68 5.68 10.84
N TYR A 107 9.27 6.11 9.73
CA TYR A 107 10.34 5.36 9.10
C TYR A 107 11.61 5.41 9.97
N SER A 108 12.12 4.26 10.37
CA SER A 108 13.30 4.08 11.23
C SER A 108 14.37 3.20 10.58
N GLY A 109 14.37 3.11 9.27
CA GLY A 109 15.28 2.31 8.47
C GLY A 109 14.55 1.33 7.53
N PRO A 110 15.27 0.58 6.70
CA PRO A 110 14.68 -0.21 5.63
C PRO A 110 13.59 -1.18 6.10
N ILE A 111 12.39 -1.02 5.57
CA ILE A 111 11.24 -1.93 5.75
C ILE A 111 10.81 -2.40 4.37
N PRO A 112 10.79 -3.71 4.08
CA PRO A 112 10.32 -4.23 2.80
C PRO A 112 8.80 -4.14 2.67
N CYS A 113 8.28 -4.15 1.45
CA CYS A 113 6.89 -4.50 1.19
C CYS A 113 6.74 -6.02 1.30
N THR A 114 5.74 -6.48 2.03
CA THR A 114 5.50 -7.91 2.24
C THR A 114 4.01 -8.22 2.16
N GLU A 115 3.69 -9.46 1.85
CA GLU A 115 2.34 -10.00 1.87
C GLU A 115 2.24 -11.05 2.97
N SER A 116 1.29 -10.89 3.91
CA SER A 116 0.99 -11.85 4.99
C SER A 116 2.22 -12.38 5.76
N ARG A 117 3.27 -11.56 5.87
CA ARG A 117 4.51 -11.98 6.53
C ARG A 117 4.46 -11.83 8.03
N ILE A 118 3.86 -10.74 8.51
CA ILE A 118 3.73 -10.47 9.94
C ILE A 118 2.70 -11.43 10.54
N ALA A 119 1.53 -11.51 9.92
CA ALA A 119 0.49 -12.48 10.18
C ALA A 119 -0.33 -12.65 8.89
N LEU A 120 -1.22 -13.63 8.84
CA LEU A 120 -2.14 -13.80 7.72
C LEU A 120 -2.98 -12.54 7.54
N HIS A 121 -3.07 -12.02 6.32
CA HIS A 121 -3.74 -10.76 5.96
C HIS A 121 -3.18 -9.51 6.67
N VAL A 122 -1.91 -9.56 7.06
CA VAL A 122 -1.16 -8.41 7.59
C VAL A 122 0.09 -8.18 6.75
N ASP A 123 0.02 -7.14 5.94
CA ASP A 123 1.03 -6.74 4.98
C ASP A 123 1.90 -5.59 5.51
N THR A 124 3.07 -5.41 4.93
CA THR A 124 3.83 -4.17 5.10
C THR A 124 3.94 -3.42 3.79
N ARG A 125 3.79 -2.11 3.85
CA ARG A 125 4.08 -1.19 2.75
C ARG A 125 5.25 -0.30 3.21
N GLY A 126 6.44 -0.66 2.77
CA GLY A 126 7.70 -0.01 3.12
C GLY A 126 8.40 0.57 1.90
N ASP A 127 9.71 0.35 1.80
CA ASP A 127 10.51 0.87 0.69
C ASP A 127 10.09 0.26 -0.65
N GLY A 128 9.87 1.13 -1.63
CA GLY A 128 9.41 0.73 -2.96
C GLY A 128 7.91 0.41 -3.05
N GLY A 129 7.15 0.71 -2.00
CA GLY A 129 5.70 0.59 -1.97
C GLY A 129 4.97 1.93 -2.01
N TYR A 130 3.66 1.85 -1.95
CA TYR A 130 2.77 3.00 -1.81
C TYR A 130 1.44 2.58 -1.18
N VAL A 131 0.69 3.56 -0.71
CA VAL A 131 -0.69 3.40 -0.23
C VAL A 131 -1.60 4.43 -0.88
N ALA A 132 -2.87 4.06 -1.05
CA ALA A 132 -3.93 5.04 -1.28
C ALA A 132 -4.24 5.74 0.04
N VAL A 133 -4.38 7.07 0.00
CA VAL A 133 -4.59 7.88 1.19
C VAL A 133 -5.97 8.53 1.18
N VAL A 134 -6.40 9.00 2.34
CA VAL A 134 -7.64 9.76 2.54
C VAL A 134 -7.62 11.03 1.67
N PRO A 135 -8.71 11.36 0.98
CA PRO A 135 -10.03 10.75 0.97
C PRO A 135 -10.29 9.84 -0.24
N SER A 136 -9.28 9.13 -0.74
CA SER A 136 -9.42 8.21 -1.86
C SER A 136 -10.59 7.23 -1.66
N ALA A 137 -11.23 6.83 -2.76
CA ALA A 137 -12.36 5.91 -2.74
C ALA A 137 -12.15 4.75 -3.71
N THR A 138 -12.71 3.60 -3.35
CA THR A 138 -12.80 2.41 -4.22
C THR A 138 -14.27 2.02 -4.38
N VAL A 139 -14.53 0.97 -5.13
CA VAL A 139 -15.89 0.41 -5.25
C VAL A 139 -16.45 -0.09 -3.90
N ASN A 140 -15.59 -0.33 -2.92
CA ASN A 140 -15.97 -0.83 -1.60
C ASN A 140 -16.17 0.29 -0.56
N GLY A 141 -15.89 1.54 -0.90
CA GLY A 141 -16.02 2.68 0.03
C GLY A 141 -14.84 3.63 -0.04
N THR A 142 -14.71 4.45 0.99
CA THR A 142 -13.73 5.55 1.08
C THR A 142 -12.73 5.29 2.19
N TYR A 143 -11.47 5.64 1.95
CA TYR A 143 -10.47 5.73 3.02
C TYR A 143 -10.83 6.87 3.96
N SER A 144 -10.81 6.65 5.25
CA SER A 144 -11.10 7.66 6.26
C SER A 144 -10.12 7.59 7.43
N TRP A 145 -9.85 8.73 8.07
CA TRP A 145 -9.04 8.74 9.28
C TRP A 145 -9.80 8.10 10.44
N LEU A 146 -9.12 7.28 11.21
CA LEU A 146 -9.60 6.77 12.48
C LEU A 146 -8.90 7.56 13.60
N GLY A 147 -9.61 8.48 14.22
CA GLY A 147 -9.07 9.41 15.20
C GLY A 147 -8.46 10.67 14.57
N ASP A 148 -7.42 11.20 15.21
CA ASP A 148 -6.79 12.47 14.82
C ASP A 148 -5.92 12.30 13.55
N PRO A 149 -6.23 12.99 12.44
CA PRO A 149 -5.42 12.96 11.21
C PRO A 149 -4.02 13.55 11.39
N GLU A 150 -3.81 14.40 12.41
CA GLU A 150 -2.55 15.04 12.72
C GLU A 150 -1.77 14.30 13.84
N ALA A 151 -2.28 13.15 14.32
CA ALA A 151 -1.59 12.34 15.31
C ALA A 151 -0.14 12.07 14.86
N GLU A 152 0.80 12.14 15.80
CA GLU A 152 2.20 11.82 15.54
C GLU A 152 2.33 10.37 15.03
N LEU A 153 3.28 10.18 14.12
CA LEU A 153 3.67 8.84 13.70
C LEU A 153 4.53 8.22 14.81
N ALA A 154 4.01 7.20 15.46
CA ALA A 154 4.78 6.45 16.47
C ALA A 154 5.95 5.72 15.83
N ILE A 155 6.99 5.46 16.63
CA ILE A 155 8.02 4.48 16.27
C ILE A 155 7.41 3.10 16.49
N ALA A 156 7.51 2.23 15.51
CA ALA A 156 7.06 0.86 15.66
C ALA A 156 7.90 0.11 16.70
N PRO A 157 7.30 -0.76 17.50
CA PRO A 157 8.07 -1.57 18.47
C PRO A 157 9.03 -2.52 17.75
N ASP A 158 10.14 -2.84 18.40
CA ASP A 158 11.20 -3.66 17.81
C ASP A 158 10.70 -5.01 17.31
N TRP A 159 9.80 -5.67 18.05
CA TRP A 159 9.22 -6.94 17.61
C TRP A 159 8.50 -6.84 16.25
N LEU A 160 7.81 -5.74 16.01
CA LEU A 160 7.08 -5.52 14.75
C LEU A 160 8.06 -5.25 13.60
N ILE A 161 9.11 -4.47 13.85
CA ILE A 161 10.20 -4.20 12.91
C ILE A 161 10.92 -5.51 12.53
N ASP A 162 11.22 -6.34 13.51
CA ASP A 162 11.89 -7.62 13.31
C ASP A 162 11.03 -8.59 12.47
N LEU A 163 9.73 -8.69 12.75
CA LEU A 163 8.80 -9.48 11.95
C LEU A 163 8.72 -8.95 10.50
N ALA A 164 8.64 -7.64 10.32
CA ALA A 164 8.60 -7.02 8.99
C ALA A 164 9.87 -7.28 8.18
N ARG A 165 11.04 -7.30 8.82
CA ARG A 165 12.36 -7.52 8.19
C ARG A 165 12.74 -8.98 8.03
N LYS A 166 12.11 -9.89 8.79
CA LYS A 166 12.45 -11.31 8.80
C LYS A 166 12.38 -11.90 7.38
N LYS A 167 13.50 -12.37 6.85
CA LYS A 167 13.50 -13.12 5.59
C LYS A 167 12.80 -14.46 5.80
N LEU A 168 11.82 -14.80 4.95
CA LEU A 168 11.27 -16.15 4.93
C LEU A 168 12.43 -17.12 4.67
N ARG A 169 12.60 -18.11 5.53
CA ARG A 169 13.47 -19.25 5.20
C ARG A 169 12.78 -20.01 4.06
N PRO A 170 13.45 -20.28 2.93
CA PRO A 170 12.84 -21.08 1.89
C PRO A 170 12.42 -22.42 2.49
N THR A 171 11.19 -22.82 2.23
CA THR A 171 10.68 -24.13 2.61
C THR A 171 11.47 -25.22 1.89
N ILE A 172 11.57 -26.41 2.48
CA ILE A 172 12.38 -27.53 1.94
C ILE A 172 12.01 -27.83 0.47
N GLY A 173 10.75 -27.58 0.05
CA GLY A 173 10.29 -27.72 -1.33
C GLY A 173 10.89 -26.71 -2.31
N GLU A 174 11.17 -25.49 -1.89
CA GLU A 174 11.78 -24.45 -2.75
C GLU A 174 13.28 -24.68 -2.96
N ARG A 175 13.96 -25.35 -2.01
CA ARG A 175 15.38 -25.73 -2.16
C ARG A 175 15.59 -26.79 -3.24
N ALA A 176 14.61 -27.65 -3.50
CA ALA A 176 14.69 -28.67 -4.53
C ALA A 176 14.58 -28.10 -5.96
N VAL A 177 13.91 -26.96 -6.12
CA VAL A 177 13.71 -26.32 -7.43
C VAL A 177 14.85 -25.32 -7.76
N ALA A 178 15.48 -24.74 -6.75
CA ALA A 178 16.58 -23.77 -6.95
C ALA A 178 17.90 -24.40 -7.44
N GLY A 179 17.99 -25.76 -7.45
CA GLY A 179 19.14 -26.50 -7.93
C GLY A 179 19.17 -26.79 -9.44
N ILE A 180 18.12 -26.44 -10.17
CA ILE A 180 18.00 -26.68 -11.62
C ILE A 180 17.53 -25.41 -12.32
N ASN A 181 18.40 -24.44 -12.46
CA ASN A 181 18.41 -23.54 -13.62
C ASN A 181 19.61 -22.61 -13.59
N HIS A 182 20.58 -22.90 -14.42
CA HIS A 182 21.52 -21.92 -14.94
C HIS A 182 20.89 -21.23 -16.14
N GLY A 183 20.80 -19.91 -16.07
CA GLY A 183 20.70 -19.03 -17.24
C GLY A 183 19.36 -18.34 -17.46
N GLY A 184 19.37 -17.03 -17.30
CA GLY A 184 18.46 -16.16 -18.02
C GLY A 184 17.60 -15.24 -17.15
N ARG A 185 18.11 -14.05 -16.89
CA ARG A 185 17.46 -12.70 -16.89
C ARG A 185 15.96 -12.59 -16.58
N ASN A 186 15.72 -11.65 -15.74
CA ASN A 186 14.53 -10.86 -15.45
C ASN A 186 13.85 -11.17 -14.12
N ALA A 187 14.39 -10.52 -13.09
CA ALA A 187 13.58 -10.15 -11.93
C ALA A 187 12.59 -9.08 -12.39
N ALA A 188 11.38 -9.50 -12.75
CA ALA A 188 10.26 -8.57 -12.86
C ALA A 188 10.14 -7.86 -11.52
N SER A 189 10.21 -6.53 -11.52
CA SER A 189 10.07 -5.73 -10.32
C SER A 189 8.71 -6.03 -9.66
N TYR A 190 8.66 -6.03 -8.34
CA TYR A 190 7.46 -6.31 -7.53
C TYR A 190 6.23 -5.48 -7.97
N GLY A 191 6.46 -4.29 -8.54
CA GLY A 191 5.43 -3.45 -9.15
C GLY A 191 4.78 -4.07 -10.38
N GLN A 192 5.51 -4.88 -11.16
CA GLN A 192 4.98 -5.49 -12.36
C GLN A 192 4.03 -6.66 -12.03
N VAL A 193 4.34 -7.44 -11.00
CA VAL A 193 3.50 -8.59 -10.58
C VAL A 193 2.19 -8.10 -9.94
N ALA A 194 2.23 -7.00 -9.20
CA ALA A 194 1.02 -6.36 -8.66
C ALA A 194 0.15 -5.78 -9.80
N LEU A 195 0.78 -5.13 -10.79
CA LEU A 195 0.11 -4.60 -11.97
C LEU A 195 -0.56 -5.71 -12.79
N ASP A 196 0.12 -6.82 -13.01
CA ASP A 196 -0.38 -7.95 -13.80
C ASP A 196 -1.57 -8.64 -13.14
N ARG A 197 -1.57 -8.78 -11.81
CA ARG A 197 -2.71 -9.32 -11.05
C ARG A 197 -3.95 -8.42 -11.11
N GLU A 198 -3.78 -7.10 -10.98
CA GLU A 198 -4.91 -6.17 -11.03
C GLU A 198 -5.40 -5.95 -12.48
N CYS A 199 -4.53 -5.97 -13.47
CA CYS A 199 -4.93 -5.97 -14.89
C CYS A 199 -5.71 -7.23 -15.27
N ALA A 200 -5.35 -8.41 -14.75
CA ALA A 200 -6.12 -9.63 -14.96
C ALA A 200 -7.52 -9.57 -14.32
N ALA A 201 -7.64 -8.96 -13.14
CA ALA A 201 -8.92 -8.76 -12.47
C ALA A 201 -9.85 -7.81 -13.27
N LEU A 202 -9.30 -6.72 -13.84
CA LEU A 202 -10.05 -5.80 -14.69
C LEU A 202 -10.49 -6.42 -16.02
N ALA A 203 -9.64 -7.27 -16.62
CA ALA A 203 -9.99 -8.00 -17.85
C ALA A 203 -11.14 -9.01 -17.61
N ALA A 204 -11.21 -9.61 -16.42
CA ALA A 204 -12.32 -10.51 -16.05
C ALA A 204 -13.66 -9.76 -15.89
N ILE A 205 -13.63 -8.53 -15.34
CA ILE A 205 -14.81 -7.68 -15.16
C ILE A 205 -15.37 -7.19 -16.52
N THR A 206 -14.49 -6.87 -17.48
CA THR A 206 -14.90 -6.44 -18.83
C THR A 206 -15.51 -7.58 -19.65
N LYS A 207 -15.00 -8.81 -19.51
CA LYS A 207 -15.60 -9.99 -20.17
C LYS A 207 -17.00 -10.31 -19.66
N GLY A 208 -17.23 -10.26 -18.35
CA GLY A 208 -18.56 -10.52 -17.76
C GLY A 208 -19.64 -9.50 -18.17
N ARG A 209 -19.25 -8.29 -18.62
CA ARG A 209 -20.19 -7.26 -19.08
C ARG A 209 -20.62 -7.42 -20.52
N THR A 210 -19.88 -8.15 -21.33
CA THR A 210 -20.19 -8.40 -22.74
C THR A 210 -21.12 -9.59 -22.92
N GLU A 211 -21.12 -10.56 -22.02
CA GLU A 211 -21.97 -11.75 -22.07
C GLU A 211 -23.40 -11.55 -21.49
N SER A 212 -23.65 -10.42 -20.80
CA SER A 212 -24.97 -10.08 -20.24
C SER A 212 -25.86 -9.26 -21.19
N ARG A 213 -25.48 -9.12 -22.48
CA ARG A 213 -26.24 -8.38 -23.52
C ARG A 213 -26.49 -9.18 -24.79
N ALA A 214 -26.58 -10.50 -24.67
CA ALA A 214 -27.07 -11.36 -25.74
C ALA A 214 -28.36 -12.07 -25.32
#